data_939808bf5bc9889c11a0ed267f0ce54b
#
_entry.id   939808bf5bc9889c11a0ed267f0ce54b
#
_cell.length_a   1.000
_cell.length_b   1.000
_cell.length_c   1.000
_cell.angle_alpha   90.00
_cell.angle_beta   90.00
_cell.angle_gamma   90.00
#
_symmetry.space_group_name_H-M   'P 1'
#
loop_
_entity.id
_entity.type
_entity.pdbx_description
1 polymer ?
#
loop_
_entity_poly.entity_id
_entity_poly.type
_entity_poly.pdbx_seq_one_letter_code
_entity_poly.pdbx_strand_id
1 'polypeptide(L)'
;MVDLSLRSIDVSFGEHHILKRVSANLYSGELCVLLGPSGAGKSTLFKVILGLVTPDQGAVRIDGKEPKDFGIIGYVPQDDALHRSLTVERALMYAAQLRLPHINAEDLRLKVDSVIDSVGLAERANVRISRLSGGQRKRVSVALELLSQPEVLVLDEPTSGLDPGLEAQMMRLFKTLAQGGRIVLLSSHAMESIDLCDSMLMMVAGHVAYYGPPAQALRFFRVTDYADIFAQLPKQNGAAWNRSYLADPISQRFLNRSVPQPPSPPPQSPTATTSRNTVEQARGMTPGPTPSLPGPVDQIQQTSPPPKESPNQSPATEPDLDASLAELKKQMGQE
;
A
#
# COMPACT_ATOMS: atom_id res chain seq x y z
N MET A 1 1.52 14.58 8.50
CA MET A 1 2.05 13.20 8.69
C MET A 1 1.04 12.50 9.57
N VAL A 2 0.42 11.43 9.05
CA VAL A 2 -0.68 10.71 9.72
C VAL A 2 -0.12 9.74 10.75
N ASP A 3 -0.80 9.59 11.87
CA ASP A 3 -0.56 8.55 12.87
C ASP A 3 -1.81 7.68 13.09
N LEU A 4 -1.59 6.39 13.35
CA LEU A 4 -2.62 5.46 13.79
C LEU A 4 -2.29 5.00 15.21
N SER A 5 -3.14 5.36 16.16
CA SER A 5 -2.97 5.05 17.58
C SER A 5 -4.05 4.08 18.07
N LEU A 6 -3.61 2.94 18.56
CA LEU A 6 -4.43 1.95 19.27
C LEU A 6 -4.15 2.08 20.76
N ARG A 7 -5.18 2.36 21.57
CA ARG A 7 -5.02 2.58 23.01
C ARG A 7 -5.88 1.61 23.81
N SER A 8 -5.25 0.58 24.36
CA SER A 8 -5.87 -0.41 25.24
C SER A 8 -7.19 -0.96 24.69
N ILE A 9 -7.17 -1.42 23.45
CA ILE A 9 -8.36 -1.92 22.75
C ILE A 9 -8.79 -3.26 23.36
N ASP A 10 -10.02 -3.30 23.87
CA ASP A 10 -10.71 -4.51 24.29
C ASP A 10 -11.92 -4.76 23.38
N VAL A 11 -12.10 -6.02 22.96
CA VAL A 11 -13.27 -6.46 22.16
C VAL A 11 -13.72 -7.84 22.59
N SER A 12 -15.01 -7.97 22.86
CA SER A 12 -15.66 -9.24 23.17
C SER A 12 -16.84 -9.50 22.22
N PHE A 13 -17.09 -10.76 21.89
CA PHE A 13 -18.31 -11.21 21.23
C PHE A 13 -18.99 -12.26 22.10
N GLY A 14 -20.08 -11.87 22.73
CA GLY A 14 -20.72 -12.67 23.78
C GLY A 14 -19.75 -12.90 24.93
N GLU A 15 -19.52 -14.16 25.29
CA GLU A 15 -18.57 -14.53 26.37
C GLU A 15 -17.11 -14.60 25.91
N HIS A 16 -16.84 -14.43 24.61
CA HIS A 16 -15.50 -14.58 24.06
C HIS A 16 -14.77 -13.24 23.99
N HIS A 17 -13.78 -13.04 24.86
CA HIS A 17 -12.90 -11.88 24.88
C HIS A 17 -11.78 -12.06 23.85
N ILE A 18 -11.90 -11.37 22.70
CA ILE A 18 -11.06 -11.54 21.50
C ILE A 18 -9.82 -10.66 21.53
N LEU A 19 -9.99 -9.36 21.82
CA LEU A 19 -8.87 -8.42 21.97
C LEU A 19 -8.76 -7.98 23.41
N LYS A 20 -7.53 -7.93 23.93
CA LYS A 20 -7.24 -7.75 25.36
C LYS A 20 -6.17 -6.69 25.53
N ARG A 21 -6.62 -5.43 25.72
CA ARG A 21 -5.79 -4.24 25.95
C ARG A 21 -4.70 -4.05 24.87
N VAL A 22 -5.08 -4.24 23.60
CA VAL A 22 -4.15 -4.07 22.48
C VAL A 22 -3.77 -2.60 22.33
N SER A 23 -2.45 -2.32 22.33
CA SER A 23 -1.92 -0.97 22.15
C SER A 23 -0.76 -0.99 21.14
N ALA A 24 -0.77 -0.04 20.19
CA ALA A 24 0.29 0.16 19.20
C ALA A 24 0.16 1.58 18.60
N ASN A 25 1.28 2.13 18.10
CA ASN A 25 1.32 3.41 17.41
C ASN A 25 2.10 3.27 16.10
N LEU A 26 1.42 3.49 14.96
CA LEU A 26 2.01 3.43 13.62
C LEU A 26 2.03 4.84 13.01
N TYR A 27 2.98 5.11 12.13
CA TYR A 27 3.20 6.43 11.53
C TYR A 27 3.33 6.36 10.02
N SER A 28 3.01 7.46 9.34
CA SER A 28 3.24 7.61 7.90
C SER A 28 4.67 7.22 7.52
N GLY A 29 4.78 6.44 6.46
CA GLY A 29 6.06 5.89 5.99
C GLY A 29 6.38 4.50 6.56
N GLU A 30 5.54 3.96 7.46
CA GLU A 30 5.78 2.71 8.16
C GLU A 30 5.05 1.53 7.49
N LEU A 31 5.80 0.46 7.22
CA LEU A 31 5.28 -0.86 6.90
C LEU A 31 5.29 -1.72 8.16
N CYS A 32 4.11 -2.02 8.69
CA CYS A 32 3.92 -2.88 9.87
C CYS A 32 3.34 -4.22 9.47
N VAL A 33 3.95 -5.32 9.95
CA VAL A 33 3.40 -6.66 9.80
C VAL A 33 2.71 -7.11 11.08
N LEU A 34 1.44 -7.55 10.96
CA LEU A 34 0.65 -8.14 12.04
C LEU A 34 0.73 -9.66 11.96
N LEU A 35 1.34 -10.27 12.96
CA LEU A 35 1.61 -11.71 13.03
C LEU A 35 0.88 -12.36 14.21
N GLY A 36 0.74 -13.66 14.15
CA GLY A 36 0.17 -14.46 15.23
C GLY A 36 -0.57 -15.68 14.71
N PRO A 37 -0.77 -16.70 15.55
CA PRO A 37 -1.49 -17.91 15.17
C PRO A 37 -2.94 -17.62 14.74
N SER A 38 -3.59 -18.62 14.13
CA SER A 38 -5.02 -18.53 13.84
C SER A 38 -5.81 -18.30 15.15
N GLY A 39 -6.82 -17.45 15.10
CA GLY A 39 -7.59 -17.07 16.30
C GLY A 39 -6.91 -16.07 17.23
N ALA A 40 -5.72 -15.55 16.91
CA ALA A 40 -5.05 -14.53 17.74
C ALA A 40 -5.77 -13.17 17.81
N GLY A 41 -6.78 -12.93 16.96
CA GLY A 41 -7.55 -11.68 16.94
C GLY A 41 -7.16 -10.72 15.82
N LYS A 42 -6.29 -11.11 14.86
CA LYS A 42 -5.78 -10.24 13.78
C LYS A 42 -6.89 -9.58 12.96
N SER A 43 -7.79 -10.38 12.39
CA SER A 43 -8.89 -9.84 11.57
C SER A 43 -9.90 -9.01 12.38
N THR A 44 -10.06 -9.31 13.69
CA THR A 44 -10.86 -8.47 14.60
C THR A 44 -10.19 -7.11 14.80
N LEU A 45 -8.87 -7.08 14.98
CA LEU A 45 -8.11 -5.84 15.09
C LEU A 45 -8.25 -4.99 13.83
N PHE A 46 -8.19 -5.61 12.64
CA PHE A 46 -8.43 -4.89 11.38
C PHE A 46 -9.84 -4.29 11.31
N LYS A 47 -10.87 -5.06 11.70
CA LYS A 47 -12.25 -4.54 11.74
C LYS A 47 -12.40 -3.36 12.69
N VAL A 48 -11.67 -3.34 13.80
CA VAL A 48 -11.65 -2.20 14.74
C VAL A 48 -10.95 -0.99 14.13
N ILE A 49 -9.80 -1.18 13.47
CA ILE A 49 -9.08 -0.11 12.76
C ILE A 49 -9.93 0.48 11.63
N LEU A 50 -10.68 -0.36 10.92
CA LEU A 50 -11.60 0.07 9.85
C LEU A 50 -12.89 0.73 10.37
N GLY A 51 -13.11 0.77 11.69
CA GLY A 51 -14.35 1.28 12.28
C GLY A 51 -15.57 0.38 12.09
N LEU A 52 -15.38 -0.87 11.64
CA LEU A 52 -16.45 -1.86 11.44
C LEU A 52 -16.87 -2.54 12.75
N VAL A 53 -16.00 -2.51 13.76
CA VAL A 53 -16.27 -2.99 15.11
C VAL A 53 -15.86 -1.91 16.09
N THR A 54 -16.78 -1.50 16.96
CA THR A 54 -16.49 -0.57 18.05
C THR A 54 -15.88 -1.35 19.21
N PRO A 55 -14.74 -0.94 19.77
CA PRO A 55 -14.17 -1.61 20.93
C PRO A 55 -15.04 -1.40 22.18
N ASP A 56 -15.07 -2.41 23.07
CA ASP A 56 -15.76 -2.31 24.37
C ASP A 56 -15.06 -1.31 25.30
N GLN A 57 -13.70 -1.28 25.22
CA GLN A 57 -12.86 -0.32 25.94
C GLN A 57 -11.70 0.12 25.05
N GLY A 58 -11.14 1.27 25.38
CA GLY A 58 -10.05 1.86 24.62
C GLY A 58 -10.54 2.69 23.46
N ALA A 59 -9.62 3.08 22.58
CA ALA A 59 -9.94 3.89 21.41
C ALA A 59 -8.92 3.69 20.28
N VAL A 60 -9.43 3.70 19.04
CA VAL A 60 -8.61 3.88 17.83
C VAL A 60 -8.67 5.34 17.44
N ARG A 61 -7.52 5.93 17.10
CA ARG A 61 -7.42 7.27 16.55
C ARG A 61 -6.50 7.26 15.33
N ILE A 62 -6.92 7.94 14.29
CA ILE A 62 -6.13 8.18 13.09
C ILE A 62 -6.05 9.68 12.92
N ASP A 63 -4.85 10.24 13.07
CA ASP A 63 -4.65 11.70 13.11
C ASP A 63 -5.59 12.39 14.13
N GLY A 64 -5.71 11.79 15.31
CA GLY A 64 -6.58 12.24 16.40
C GLY A 64 -8.08 12.00 16.20
N LYS A 65 -8.56 11.55 15.03
CA LYS A 65 -9.98 11.29 14.72
C LYS A 65 -10.35 9.83 14.93
N GLU A 66 -11.63 9.56 15.08
CA GLU A 66 -12.14 8.18 15.02
C GLU A 66 -12.07 7.65 13.58
N PRO A 67 -11.92 6.32 13.37
CA PRO A 67 -11.83 5.75 12.02
C PRO A 67 -12.97 6.18 11.07
N LYS A 68 -14.20 6.25 11.59
CA LYS A 68 -15.38 6.69 10.82
C LYS A 68 -15.34 8.15 10.38
N ASP A 69 -14.56 9.00 11.07
CA ASP A 69 -14.46 10.44 10.83
C ASP A 69 -13.14 10.81 10.14
N PHE A 70 -12.25 9.84 9.95
CA PHE A 70 -10.91 10.11 9.39
C PHE A 70 -10.93 10.32 7.86
N GLY A 71 -11.82 9.69 7.16
CA GLY A 71 -11.81 9.72 5.70
C GLY A 71 -11.65 8.32 5.11
N ILE A 72 -10.73 8.14 4.16
CA ILE A 72 -10.61 6.88 3.43
C ILE A 72 -9.48 6.02 3.99
N ILE A 73 -9.84 4.83 4.48
CA ILE A 73 -8.93 3.75 4.82
C ILE A 73 -9.05 2.71 3.72
N GLY A 74 -7.94 2.40 3.03
CA GLY A 74 -7.91 1.32 2.03
C GLY A 74 -7.90 -0.04 2.73
N TYR A 75 -8.72 -0.97 2.25
CA TYR A 75 -8.76 -2.32 2.78
C TYR A 75 -8.75 -3.38 1.67
N VAL A 76 -7.76 -4.25 1.71
CA VAL A 76 -7.67 -5.41 0.82
C VAL A 76 -7.94 -6.67 1.64
N PRO A 77 -9.07 -7.35 1.41
CA PRO A 77 -9.42 -8.58 2.12
C PRO A 77 -8.57 -9.76 1.65
N GLN A 78 -8.58 -10.83 2.43
CA GLN A 78 -7.89 -12.08 2.12
C GLN A 78 -8.37 -12.67 0.79
N ASP A 79 -9.69 -12.71 0.58
CA ASP A 79 -10.27 -13.18 -0.68
C ASP A 79 -10.46 -12.04 -1.67
N ASP A 80 -10.02 -12.25 -2.91
CA ASP A 80 -10.12 -11.25 -3.97
C ASP A 80 -11.58 -11.10 -4.45
N ALA A 81 -12.20 -9.96 -4.17
CA ALA A 81 -13.51 -9.58 -4.69
C ALA A 81 -13.38 -8.88 -6.06
N LEU A 82 -12.84 -9.59 -7.06
CA LEU A 82 -12.55 -9.05 -8.38
C LEU A 82 -13.55 -9.51 -9.45
N HIS A 83 -13.98 -8.59 -10.31
CA HIS A 83 -14.75 -8.90 -11.52
C HIS A 83 -13.86 -9.55 -12.57
N ARG A 84 -13.75 -10.87 -12.54
CA ARG A 84 -12.79 -11.67 -13.35
C ARG A 84 -13.00 -11.58 -14.86
N SER A 85 -14.17 -11.20 -15.33
CA SER A 85 -14.50 -11.03 -16.76
C SER A 85 -13.94 -9.72 -17.35
N LEU A 86 -13.66 -8.72 -16.52
CA LEU A 86 -13.12 -7.44 -16.95
C LEU A 86 -11.60 -7.51 -17.17
N THR A 87 -11.07 -6.60 -18.00
CA THR A 87 -9.64 -6.31 -18.03
C THR A 87 -9.25 -5.50 -16.80
N VAL A 88 -7.94 -5.45 -16.48
CA VAL A 88 -7.41 -4.66 -15.37
C VAL A 88 -7.83 -3.20 -15.50
N GLU A 89 -7.58 -2.59 -16.67
CA GLU A 89 -7.92 -1.20 -16.94
C GLU A 89 -9.42 -0.93 -16.77
N ARG A 90 -10.30 -1.77 -17.35
CA ARG A 90 -11.75 -1.58 -17.23
C ARG A 90 -12.23 -1.70 -15.79
N ALA A 91 -11.70 -2.66 -15.03
CA ALA A 91 -12.06 -2.82 -13.63
C ALA A 91 -11.69 -1.59 -12.80
N LEU A 92 -10.47 -1.06 -12.99
CA LEU A 92 -10.03 0.15 -12.32
C LEU A 92 -10.81 1.38 -12.80
N MET A 93 -11.09 1.51 -14.09
CA MET A 93 -11.84 2.63 -14.63
C MET A 93 -13.27 2.69 -14.04
N TYR A 94 -13.99 1.57 -14.00
CA TYR A 94 -15.32 1.54 -13.39
C TYR A 94 -15.27 1.84 -11.88
N ALA A 95 -14.30 1.29 -11.17
CA ALA A 95 -14.12 1.61 -9.75
C ALA A 95 -13.79 3.09 -9.53
N ALA A 96 -12.96 3.68 -10.40
CA ALA A 96 -12.61 5.09 -10.34
C ALA A 96 -13.82 6.00 -10.60
N GLN A 97 -14.65 5.69 -11.61
CA GLN A 97 -15.89 6.42 -11.89
C GLN A 97 -16.85 6.41 -10.71
N LEU A 98 -16.97 5.27 -10.01
CA LEU A 98 -17.86 5.16 -8.85
C LEU A 98 -17.31 5.86 -7.61
N ARG A 99 -16.00 5.76 -7.37
CA ARG A 99 -15.37 6.32 -6.16
C ARG A 99 -15.03 7.81 -6.28
N LEU A 100 -14.87 8.32 -7.51
CA LEU A 100 -14.38 9.67 -7.81
C LEU A 100 -15.31 10.40 -8.81
N PRO A 101 -16.61 10.50 -8.53
CA PRO A 101 -17.61 11.00 -9.50
C PRO A 101 -17.41 12.47 -9.91
N HIS A 102 -16.57 13.21 -9.20
CA HIS A 102 -16.33 14.64 -9.46
C HIS A 102 -15.08 14.89 -10.33
N ILE A 103 -14.33 13.84 -10.69
CA ILE A 103 -13.16 13.96 -11.55
C ILE A 103 -13.59 13.82 -13.02
N ASN A 104 -13.07 14.67 -13.90
CA ASN A 104 -13.34 14.57 -15.33
C ASN A 104 -12.72 13.31 -15.94
N ALA A 105 -13.16 12.93 -17.13
CA ALA A 105 -12.78 11.64 -17.75
C ALA A 105 -11.28 11.55 -18.08
N GLU A 106 -10.63 12.66 -18.44
CA GLU A 106 -9.22 12.71 -18.78
C GLU A 106 -8.32 12.50 -17.53
N ASP A 107 -8.58 13.27 -16.47
CA ASP A 107 -7.85 13.13 -15.19
C ASP A 107 -8.10 11.77 -14.55
N LEU A 108 -9.33 11.21 -14.72
CA LEU A 108 -9.65 9.88 -14.24
C LEU A 108 -8.80 8.82 -14.94
N ARG A 109 -8.61 8.94 -16.25
CA ARG A 109 -7.78 8.04 -17.04
C ARG A 109 -6.32 8.12 -16.61
N LEU A 110 -5.76 9.34 -16.48
CA LEU A 110 -4.40 9.55 -16.01
C LEU A 110 -4.17 8.93 -14.63
N LYS A 111 -5.17 9.06 -13.75
CA LYS A 111 -5.12 8.46 -12.42
C LYS A 111 -5.12 6.93 -12.47
N VAL A 112 -5.97 6.33 -13.29
CA VAL A 112 -6.02 4.87 -13.48
C VAL A 112 -4.71 4.36 -14.03
N ASP A 113 -4.15 5.00 -15.06
CA ASP A 113 -2.86 4.62 -15.65
C ASP A 113 -1.74 4.71 -14.60
N SER A 114 -1.66 5.80 -13.85
CA SER A 114 -0.68 5.98 -12.77
C SER A 114 -0.81 4.90 -11.67
N VAL A 115 -2.01 4.49 -11.32
CA VAL A 115 -2.23 3.42 -10.33
C VAL A 115 -1.80 2.06 -10.89
N ILE A 116 -2.13 1.75 -12.16
CA ILE A 116 -1.70 0.52 -12.84
C ILE A 116 -0.17 0.41 -12.85
N ASP A 117 0.51 1.52 -13.17
CA ASP A 117 1.97 1.60 -13.18
C ASP A 117 2.55 1.39 -11.78
N SER A 118 1.97 2.02 -10.76
CA SER A 118 2.44 1.94 -9.37
C SER A 118 2.43 0.53 -8.79
N VAL A 119 1.55 -0.35 -9.30
CA VAL A 119 1.49 -1.77 -8.90
C VAL A 119 2.21 -2.70 -9.89
N GLY A 120 2.85 -2.14 -10.94
CA GLY A 120 3.60 -2.90 -11.95
C GLY A 120 2.73 -3.79 -12.84
N LEU A 121 1.58 -3.28 -13.27
CA LEU A 121 0.63 -3.99 -14.15
C LEU A 121 0.45 -3.32 -15.53
N ALA A 122 1.30 -2.37 -15.92
CA ALA A 122 1.19 -1.66 -17.19
C ALA A 122 1.04 -2.60 -18.40
N GLU A 123 1.92 -3.61 -18.52
CA GLU A 123 1.86 -4.58 -19.62
C GLU A 123 0.64 -5.52 -19.55
N ARG A 124 -0.10 -5.49 -18.47
CA ARG A 124 -1.27 -6.34 -18.21
C ARG A 124 -2.59 -5.57 -18.17
N ALA A 125 -2.56 -4.25 -18.43
CA ALA A 125 -3.74 -3.38 -18.38
C ALA A 125 -4.92 -3.92 -19.19
N ASN A 126 -4.67 -4.42 -20.40
CA ASN A 126 -5.67 -4.97 -21.31
C ASN A 126 -5.91 -6.48 -21.14
N VAL A 127 -5.27 -7.13 -20.15
CA VAL A 127 -5.47 -8.57 -19.89
C VAL A 127 -6.68 -8.75 -18.96
N ARG A 128 -7.53 -9.75 -19.26
CA ARG A 128 -8.65 -10.11 -18.38
C ARG A 128 -8.13 -10.61 -17.03
N ILE A 129 -8.76 -10.17 -15.95
CA ILE A 129 -8.39 -10.55 -14.58
C ILE A 129 -8.42 -12.07 -14.37
N SER A 130 -9.32 -12.78 -15.06
CA SER A 130 -9.37 -14.25 -15.04
C SER A 130 -8.09 -14.93 -15.55
N ARG A 131 -7.30 -14.25 -16.38
CA ARG A 131 -6.07 -14.78 -16.99
C ARG A 131 -4.79 -14.39 -16.22
N LEU A 132 -4.93 -13.61 -15.15
CA LEU A 132 -3.81 -13.17 -14.32
C LEU A 132 -3.36 -14.28 -13.35
N SER A 133 -2.08 -14.26 -12.98
CA SER A 133 -1.57 -15.08 -11.86
C SER A 133 -2.16 -14.63 -10.52
N GLY A 134 -2.03 -15.43 -9.46
CA GLY A 134 -2.46 -15.08 -8.10
C GLY A 134 -1.89 -13.74 -7.65
N GLY A 135 -0.57 -13.56 -7.76
CA GLY A 135 0.09 -12.30 -7.38
C GLY A 135 -0.35 -11.10 -8.22
N GLN A 136 -0.60 -11.28 -9.53
CA GLN A 136 -1.13 -10.21 -10.37
C GLN A 136 -2.55 -9.82 -9.95
N ARG A 137 -3.41 -10.77 -9.60
CA ARG A 137 -4.75 -10.48 -9.06
C ARG A 137 -4.67 -9.70 -7.74
N LYS A 138 -3.79 -10.10 -6.83
CA LYS A 138 -3.56 -9.35 -5.58
C LYS A 138 -3.13 -7.90 -5.85
N ARG A 139 -2.26 -7.67 -6.85
CA ARG A 139 -1.89 -6.32 -7.27
C ARG A 139 -3.08 -5.52 -7.82
N VAL A 140 -4.02 -6.17 -8.52
CA VAL A 140 -5.27 -5.50 -8.96
C VAL A 140 -6.11 -5.11 -7.75
N SER A 141 -6.26 -5.98 -6.74
CA SER A 141 -6.98 -5.66 -5.50
C SER A 141 -6.36 -4.46 -4.77
N VAL A 142 -5.03 -4.41 -4.68
CA VAL A 142 -4.30 -3.25 -4.13
C VAL A 142 -4.54 -2.00 -4.97
N ALA A 143 -4.47 -2.11 -6.31
CA ALA A 143 -4.69 -0.99 -7.22
C ALA A 143 -6.07 -0.36 -7.07
N LEU A 144 -7.12 -1.18 -6.89
CA LEU A 144 -8.48 -0.69 -6.65
C LEU A 144 -8.55 0.19 -5.39
N GLU A 145 -7.86 -0.18 -4.32
CA GLU A 145 -7.83 0.63 -3.10
C GLU A 145 -7.01 1.91 -3.27
N LEU A 146 -5.92 1.87 -4.04
CA LEU A 146 -5.06 3.03 -4.29
C LEU A 146 -5.75 4.14 -5.11
N LEU A 147 -6.82 3.85 -5.85
CA LEU A 147 -7.60 4.86 -6.59
C LEU A 147 -8.06 6.01 -5.70
N SER A 148 -8.44 5.71 -4.47
CA SER A 148 -8.91 6.71 -3.49
C SER A 148 -7.77 7.37 -2.72
N GLN A 149 -6.51 7.06 -3.01
CA GLN A 149 -5.30 7.60 -2.36
C GLN A 149 -5.35 7.52 -0.83
N PRO A 150 -5.62 6.34 -0.23
CA PRO A 150 -5.71 6.23 1.21
C PRO A 150 -4.37 6.52 1.88
N GLU A 151 -4.40 7.19 3.04
CA GLU A 151 -3.22 7.42 3.88
C GLU A 151 -2.94 6.22 4.79
N VAL A 152 -3.95 5.40 5.07
CA VAL A 152 -3.85 4.14 5.79
C VAL A 152 -4.32 3.01 4.88
N LEU A 153 -3.48 1.99 4.71
CA LEU A 153 -3.76 0.80 3.90
C LEU A 153 -3.66 -0.44 4.78
N VAL A 154 -4.77 -1.16 4.92
CA VAL A 154 -4.88 -2.41 5.68
C VAL A 154 -5.02 -3.57 4.70
N LEU A 155 -4.18 -4.59 4.84
CA LEU A 155 -4.08 -5.73 3.91
C LEU A 155 -4.19 -7.04 4.71
N ASP A 156 -5.26 -7.82 4.48
CA ASP A 156 -5.45 -9.09 5.17
C ASP A 156 -4.87 -10.23 4.34
N GLU A 157 -3.78 -10.81 4.79
CA GLU A 157 -3.03 -11.91 4.15
C GLU A 157 -2.75 -11.69 2.65
N PRO A 158 -2.20 -10.53 2.24
CA PRO A 158 -2.09 -10.17 0.82
C PRO A 158 -1.10 -11.03 0.05
N THR A 159 -0.28 -11.81 0.72
CA THR A 159 0.74 -12.69 0.12
C THR A 159 0.40 -14.17 0.26
N SER A 160 -0.75 -14.50 0.86
CA SER A 160 -1.18 -15.89 1.05
C SER A 160 -1.28 -16.64 -0.28
N GLY A 161 -0.70 -17.84 -0.33
CA GLY A 161 -0.71 -18.71 -1.51
C GLY A 161 0.20 -18.27 -2.66
N LEU A 162 1.08 -17.30 -2.44
CA LEU A 162 2.13 -16.94 -3.38
C LEU A 162 3.40 -17.76 -3.13
N ASP A 163 4.17 -17.99 -4.19
CA ASP A 163 5.54 -18.51 -4.04
C ASP A 163 6.46 -17.45 -3.42
N PRO A 164 7.61 -17.86 -2.82
CA PRO A 164 8.48 -16.93 -2.11
C PRO A 164 8.99 -15.76 -2.96
N GLY A 165 9.20 -15.98 -4.25
CA GLY A 165 9.66 -14.93 -5.16
C GLY A 165 8.60 -13.84 -5.40
N LEU A 166 7.34 -14.26 -5.60
CA LEU A 166 6.20 -13.35 -5.73
C LEU A 166 5.87 -12.66 -4.40
N GLU A 167 5.97 -13.37 -3.28
CA GLU A 167 5.82 -12.79 -1.95
C GLU A 167 6.81 -11.63 -1.75
N ALA A 168 8.10 -11.88 -1.97
CA ALA A 168 9.13 -10.85 -1.83
C ALA A 168 8.89 -9.64 -2.75
N GLN A 169 8.35 -9.85 -3.95
CA GLN A 169 7.95 -8.75 -4.83
C GLN A 169 6.77 -7.94 -4.27
N MET A 170 5.76 -8.62 -3.71
CA MET A 170 4.62 -7.95 -3.08
C MET A 170 5.06 -7.15 -1.84
N MET A 171 5.92 -7.72 -1.01
CA MET A 171 6.44 -7.03 0.18
C MET A 171 7.26 -5.78 -0.19
N ARG A 172 8.07 -5.84 -1.26
CA ARG A 172 8.74 -4.64 -1.82
C ARG A 172 7.76 -3.59 -2.31
N LEU A 173 6.68 -3.99 -2.99
CA LEU A 173 5.61 -3.07 -3.38
C LEU A 173 5.00 -2.38 -2.14
N PHE A 174 4.64 -3.13 -1.10
CA PHE A 174 4.09 -2.56 0.12
C PHE A 174 5.07 -1.62 0.82
N LYS A 175 6.36 -1.96 0.84
CA LYS A 175 7.40 -1.07 1.35
C LYS A 175 7.48 0.24 0.57
N THR A 176 7.43 0.18 -0.76
CA THR A 176 7.42 1.38 -1.61
C THR A 176 6.16 2.24 -1.35
N LEU A 177 4.99 1.60 -1.20
CA LEU A 177 3.75 2.31 -0.87
C LEU A 177 3.83 3.01 0.49
N ALA A 178 4.44 2.36 1.49
CA ALA A 178 4.68 2.98 2.80
C ALA A 178 5.63 4.17 2.68
N GLN A 179 6.77 4.01 2.01
CA GLN A 179 7.75 5.09 1.78
C GLN A 179 7.15 6.30 1.04
N GLY A 180 6.08 6.08 0.27
CA GLY A 180 5.25 7.14 -0.30
C GLY A 180 4.40 7.93 0.69
N GLY A 181 4.63 7.78 2.00
CA GLY A 181 3.97 8.54 3.07
C GLY A 181 2.71 7.89 3.64
N ARG A 182 2.45 6.61 3.35
CA ARG A 182 1.29 5.87 3.88
C ARG A 182 1.66 5.07 5.13
N ILE A 183 0.66 4.80 5.97
CA ILE A 183 0.73 3.71 6.94
C ILE A 183 0.27 2.45 6.21
N VAL A 184 1.13 1.43 6.12
CA VAL A 184 0.76 0.14 5.55
C VAL A 184 0.80 -0.91 6.65
N LEU A 185 -0.36 -1.47 6.98
CA LEU A 185 -0.50 -2.54 7.97
C LEU A 185 -1.01 -3.79 7.27
N LEU A 186 -0.22 -4.85 7.29
CA LEU A 186 -0.60 -6.12 6.68
C LEU A 186 -0.56 -7.28 7.69
N SER A 187 -1.47 -8.25 7.55
CA SER A 187 -1.34 -9.53 8.23
C SER A 187 -0.57 -10.51 7.35
N SER A 188 0.24 -11.36 7.96
CA SER A 188 0.96 -12.43 7.27
C SER A 188 1.16 -13.65 8.18
N HIS A 189 1.39 -14.79 7.55
CA HIS A 189 1.94 -15.99 8.19
C HIS A 189 3.36 -16.28 7.70
N ALA A 190 3.80 -15.61 6.64
CA ALA A 190 5.14 -15.77 6.06
C ALA A 190 6.16 -14.93 6.81
N MET A 191 7.33 -15.49 7.02
CA MET A 191 8.41 -14.89 7.80
C MET A 191 9.61 -14.46 6.95
N GLU A 192 9.63 -14.82 5.67
CA GLU A 192 10.81 -14.67 4.80
C GLU A 192 11.13 -13.20 4.45
N SER A 193 10.12 -12.36 4.40
CA SER A 193 10.28 -10.94 4.01
C SER A 193 10.06 -9.95 5.16
N ILE A 194 10.12 -10.41 6.40
CA ILE A 194 9.90 -9.57 7.59
C ILE A 194 10.94 -8.46 7.73
N ASP A 195 12.17 -8.68 7.27
CA ASP A 195 13.24 -7.68 7.29
C ASP A 195 12.90 -6.41 6.47
N LEU A 196 11.95 -6.49 5.55
CA LEU A 196 11.44 -5.31 4.82
C LEU A 196 10.51 -4.44 5.67
N CYS A 197 9.97 -4.97 6.78
CA CYS A 197 9.04 -4.26 7.65
C CYS A 197 9.79 -3.35 8.62
N ASP A 198 9.20 -2.19 8.90
CA ASP A 198 9.72 -1.25 9.90
C ASP A 198 9.36 -1.68 11.32
N SER A 199 8.19 -2.30 11.45
CA SER A 199 7.71 -2.84 12.72
C SER A 199 6.94 -4.14 12.54
N MET A 200 6.90 -4.90 13.63
CA MET A 200 6.18 -6.15 13.76
C MET A 200 5.28 -6.09 14.99
N LEU A 201 4.00 -6.38 14.81
CA LEU A 201 3.02 -6.54 15.89
C LEU A 201 2.66 -8.04 16.00
N MET A 202 3.13 -8.71 17.05
CA MET A 202 2.83 -10.12 17.30
C MET A 202 1.68 -10.26 18.30
N MET A 203 0.64 -10.99 17.92
CA MET A 203 -0.50 -11.25 18.77
C MET A 203 -0.62 -12.71 19.16
N VAL A 204 -1.00 -12.98 20.41
CA VAL A 204 -1.27 -14.32 20.94
C VAL A 204 -2.52 -14.28 21.81
N ALA A 205 -3.55 -15.03 21.45
CA ALA A 205 -4.82 -15.15 22.18
C ALA A 205 -5.40 -13.78 22.62
N GLY A 206 -5.39 -12.81 21.70
CA GLY A 206 -5.91 -11.46 21.89
C GLY A 206 -4.96 -10.48 22.56
N HIS A 207 -3.80 -10.90 23.03
CA HIS A 207 -2.79 -10.04 23.64
C HIS A 207 -1.67 -9.67 22.68
N VAL A 208 -1.09 -8.49 22.86
CA VAL A 208 0.19 -8.12 22.22
C VAL A 208 1.31 -8.88 22.92
N ALA A 209 1.93 -9.82 22.20
CA ALA A 209 3.11 -10.54 22.68
C ALA A 209 4.41 -9.78 22.43
N TYR A 210 4.43 -8.97 21.35
CA TYR A 210 5.56 -8.12 20.99
C TYR A 210 5.09 -7.01 20.03
N TYR A 211 5.65 -5.83 20.17
CA TYR A 211 5.52 -4.74 19.19
C TYR A 211 6.83 -3.95 19.14
N GLY A 212 7.43 -3.89 17.95
CA GLY A 212 8.74 -3.25 17.77
C GLY A 212 9.42 -3.65 16.45
N PRO A 213 10.68 -3.24 16.22
CA PRO A 213 11.43 -3.60 15.03
C PRO A 213 11.64 -5.12 14.94
N PRO A 214 11.55 -5.72 13.73
CA PRO A 214 11.75 -7.15 13.55
C PRO A 214 13.07 -7.68 14.13
N ALA A 215 14.20 -7.00 13.88
CA ALA A 215 15.51 -7.42 14.38
C ALA A 215 15.59 -7.52 15.92
N GLN A 216 14.82 -6.73 16.65
CA GLN A 216 14.79 -6.79 18.11
C GLN A 216 13.86 -7.90 18.63
N ALA A 217 12.92 -8.38 17.81
CA ALA A 217 12.07 -9.51 18.15
C ALA A 217 12.89 -10.80 18.32
N LEU A 218 13.88 -11.03 17.47
CA LEU A 218 14.79 -12.19 17.60
C LEU A 218 15.43 -12.26 19.00
N ARG A 219 15.91 -11.11 19.50
CA ARG A 219 16.46 -11.01 20.86
C ARG A 219 15.39 -11.23 21.93
N PHE A 220 14.22 -10.62 21.78
CA PHE A 220 13.12 -10.73 22.75
C PHE A 220 12.65 -12.18 22.90
N PHE A 221 12.43 -12.89 21.77
CA PHE A 221 12.00 -14.28 21.76
C PHE A 221 13.16 -15.27 21.97
N ARG A 222 14.43 -14.79 22.03
CA ARG A 222 15.65 -15.59 22.20
C ARG A 222 15.81 -16.66 21.11
N VAL A 223 15.64 -16.24 19.87
CA VAL A 223 15.78 -17.06 18.66
C VAL A 223 16.72 -16.39 17.66
N THR A 224 17.22 -17.15 16.69
CA THR A 224 18.10 -16.65 15.62
C THR A 224 17.39 -16.48 14.30
N ASP A 225 16.22 -17.08 14.14
CA ASP A 225 15.41 -17.03 12.93
C ASP A 225 13.97 -16.61 13.28
N TYR A 226 13.32 -15.87 12.38
CA TYR A 226 11.94 -15.42 12.57
C TYR A 226 10.96 -16.59 12.60
N ALA A 227 11.18 -17.65 11.82
CA ALA A 227 10.34 -18.84 11.81
C ALA A 227 10.28 -19.52 13.20
N ASP A 228 11.39 -19.47 13.95
CA ASP A 228 11.46 -20.03 15.29
C ASP A 228 10.62 -19.28 16.32
N ILE A 229 10.22 -18.03 16.04
CA ILE A 229 9.32 -17.26 16.92
C ILE A 229 8.02 -18.04 17.13
N PHE A 230 7.41 -18.57 16.05
CA PHE A 230 6.17 -19.34 16.18
C PHE A 230 6.32 -20.59 17.04
N ALA A 231 7.49 -21.22 17.04
CA ALA A 231 7.79 -22.36 17.91
C ALA A 231 7.93 -21.96 19.41
N GLN A 232 8.20 -20.68 19.69
CA GLN A 232 8.26 -20.16 21.07
C GLN A 232 6.87 -19.81 21.62
N LEU A 233 5.94 -19.33 20.77
CA LEU A 233 4.65 -18.80 21.21
C LEU A 233 3.85 -19.77 22.10
N PRO A 234 3.79 -21.10 21.84
CA PRO A 234 3.05 -22.04 22.68
C PRO A 234 3.65 -22.24 24.09
N LYS A 235 4.90 -21.82 24.33
CA LYS A 235 5.59 -22.01 25.62
C LYS A 235 4.99 -21.14 26.73
N GLN A 236 4.25 -20.09 26.38
CA GLN A 236 3.58 -19.21 27.32
C GLN A 236 2.21 -18.83 26.78
N ASN A 237 1.26 -18.52 27.68
CA ASN A 237 -0.03 -17.95 27.27
C ASN A 237 0.12 -16.47 26.87
N GLY A 238 -0.87 -15.94 26.13
CA GLY A 238 -0.82 -14.57 25.62
C GLY A 238 -0.64 -13.51 26.70
N ALA A 239 -1.26 -13.68 27.87
CA ALA A 239 -1.13 -12.74 29.00
C ALA A 239 0.30 -12.75 29.58
N ALA A 240 0.97 -13.91 29.63
CA ALA A 240 2.35 -14.00 30.09
C ALA A 240 3.32 -13.33 29.10
N TRP A 241 3.13 -13.56 27.78
CA TRP A 241 3.88 -12.86 26.75
C TRP A 241 3.71 -11.34 26.85
N ASN A 242 2.47 -10.87 27.03
CA ASN A 242 2.18 -9.45 27.18
C ASN A 242 2.90 -8.85 28.40
N ARG A 243 2.87 -9.51 29.57
CA ARG A 243 3.63 -9.05 30.73
C ARG A 243 5.13 -8.98 30.46
N SER A 244 5.69 -10.00 29.82
CA SER A 244 7.11 -10.01 29.45
C SER A 244 7.45 -8.86 28.50
N TYR A 245 6.60 -8.59 27.51
CA TYR A 245 6.76 -7.48 26.58
C TYR A 245 6.68 -6.12 27.29
N LEU A 246 5.67 -5.91 28.15
CA LEU A 246 5.53 -4.65 28.88
C LEU A 246 6.66 -4.39 29.88
N ALA A 247 7.33 -5.43 30.37
CA ALA A 247 8.52 -5.32 31.23
C ALA A 247 9.81 -5.05 30.42
N ASP A 248 9.82 -5.29 29.12
CA ASP A 248 10.99 -5.06 28.28
C ASP A 248 11.12 -3.56 27.94
N PRO A 249 12.34 -2.96 27.99
CA PRO A 249 12.55 -1.55 27.65
C PRO A 249 12.08 -1.16 26.23
N ILE A 250 11.97 -2.11 25.32
CA ILE A 250 11.50 -1.88 23.96
C ILE A 250 10.05 -1.42 23.95
N SER A 251 9.20 -1.99 24.85
CA SER A 251 7.78 -1.62 24.94
C SER A 251 7.61 -0.13 25.24
N GLN A 252 8.36 0.37 26.22
CA GLN A 252 8.33 1.78 26.62
C GLN A 252 8.77 2.69 25.48
N ARG A 253 9.80 2.29 24.75
CA ARG A 253 10.32 3.06 23.61
C ARG A 253 9.35 3.08 22.44
N PHE A 254 8.70 1.95 22.12
CA PHE A 254 7.82 1.82 20.96
C PHE A 254 6.40 2.32 21.22
N LEU A 255 5.84 2.12 22.39
CA LEU A 255 4.52 2.62 22.75
C LEU A 255 4.51 4.14 23.01
N ASN A 256 5.63 4.70 23.46
CA ASN A 256 5.76 6.12 23.75
C ASN A 256 6.51 6.91 22.67
N ARG A 257 6.83 6.33 21.52
CA ARG A 257 7.46 7.07 20.43
C ARG A 257 6.54 8.17 19.93
N SER A 258 7.10 9.35 19.77
CA SER A 258 6.43 10.48 19.12
C SER A 258 6.50 10.33 17.60
N VAL A 259 5.63 11.03 16.88
CA VAL A 259 5.70 11.13 15.42
C VAL A 259 7.14 11.47 14.99
N PRO A 260 7.76 10.70 14.09
CA PRO A 260 9.08 11.03 13.59
C PRO A 260 9.04 12.44 12.98
N GLN A 261 9.87 13.36 13.45
CA GLN A 261 10.00 14.65 12.79
C GLN A 261 10.56 14.42 11.38
N PRO A 262 10.01 15.09 10.35
CA PRO A 262 10.61 15.03 9.02
C PRO A 262 12.08 15.45 9.12
N PRO A 263 13.00 14.85 8.35
CA PRO A 263 14.39 15.27 8.35
C PRO A 263 14.45 16.77 8.10
N SER A 264 15.18 17.47 8.95
CA SER A 264 15.40 18.91 8.80
C SER A 264 15.90 19.17 7.38
N PRO A 265 15.38 20.18 6.66
CA PRO A 265 15.89 20.50 5.34
C PRO A 265 17.40 20.74 5.45
N PRO A 266 18.19 20.28 4.45
CA PRO A 266 19.62 20.49 4.49
C PRO A 266 19.91 21.99 4.69
N PRO A 267 20.95 22.37 5.47
CA PRO A 267 21.27 23.74 5.73
C PRO A 267 21.43 24.44 4.38
N GLN A 268 20.61 25.47 4.15
CA GLN A 268 20.73 26.28 2.95
C GLN A 268 22.13 26.89 2.98
N SER A 269 22.93 26.56 1.99
CA SER A 269 24.24 27.20 1.78
C SER A 269 24.02 28.71 1.77
N PRO A 270 24.84 29.49 2.48
CA PRO A 270 24.66 30.92 2.53
C PRO A 270 24.69 31.46 1.10
N THR A 271 23.59 32.05 0.67
CA THR A 271 23.50 32.82 -0.56
C THR A 271 24.59 33.87 -0.54
N ALA A 272 25.55 33.73 -1.44
CA ALA A 272 26.59 34.74 -1.66
C ALA A 272 25.88 36.07 -1.97
N THR A 273 25.90 36.95 -1.03
CA THR A 273 25.47 38.34 -1.20
C THR A 273 26.45 39.01 -2.18
N THR A 274 26.04 39.06 -3.44
CA THR A 274 26.77 39.83 -4.45
C THR A 274 26.57 41.29 -4.12
N SER A 275 27.58 41.87 -3.47
CA SER A 275 27.72 43.30 -3.30
C SER A 275 27.80 43.95 -4.68
N ARG A 276 26.75 44.67 -5.05
CA ARG A 276 26.84 45.69 -6.11
C ARG A 276 27.65 46.87 -5.55
N ASN A 277 28.83 47.07 -6.06
CA ASN A 277 29.34 48.45 -6.18
C ASN A 277 30.49 48.52 -7.18
N THR A 278 30.40 49.60 -8.00
CA THR A 278 31.44 50.39 -8.67
C THR A 278 31.89 49.85 -10.03
N VAL A 279 31.26 50.32 -11.08
CA VAL A 279 31.48 51.57 -11.87
C VAL A 279 32.77 51.57 -12.73
N GLU A 280 32.51 51.60 -14.05
CA GLU A 280 33.09 52.53 -15.05
C GLU A 280 34.50 52.25 -15.58
N GLN A 281 34.52 52.31 -16.90
CA GLN A 281 35.63 52.56 -17.82
C GLN A 281 36.45 51.36 -18.32
N ALA A 282 36.16 50.95 -19.55
CA ALA A 282 37.07 51.14 -20.66
C ALA A 282 36.44 50.72 -22.01
N ARG A 283 36.50 51.65 -22.92
CA ARG A 283 36.08 51.55 -24.32
C ARG A 283 36.97 50.62 -25.13
N GLY A 284 36.34 49.97 -26.10
CA GLY A 284 36.94 49.73 -27.39
C GLY A 284 37.59 48.37 -27.62
N MET A 285 36.93 47.54 -28.42
CA MET A 285 37.54 46.86 -29.54
C MET A 285 36.50 46.05 -30.29
N THR A 286 36.52 46.19 -31.58
CA THR A 286 35.65 45.66 -32.64
C THR A 286 35.62 44.11 -32.75
N PRO A 287 34.55 43.51 -33.31
CA PRO A 287 34.35 42.07 -33.43
C PRO A 287 35.06 41.47 -34.64
N GLY A 288 35.66 40.31 -34.46
CA GLY A 288 36.17 39.43 -35.53
C GLY A 288 35.22 38.26 -35.80
N PRO A 289 35.33 37.60 -36.95
CA PRO A 289 34.24 36.89 -37.60
C PRO A 289 34.01 35.47 -37.11
N THR A 290 32.76 35.05 -37.19
CA THR A 290 32.19 33.72 -36.98
C THR A 290 32.72 32.69 -37.99
N PRO A 291 33.02 31.45 -37.62
CA PRO A 291 33.19 30.36 -38.57
C PRO A 291 31.86 29.62 -38.84
N SER A 292 31.65 29.35 -40.10
CA SER A 292 30.51 28.72 -40.74
C SER A 292 30.34 27.22 -40.39
N LEU A 293 29.10 26.79 -40.29
CA LEU A 293 28.66 25.40 -40.27
C LEU A 293 28.71 24.76 -41.66
N PRO A 294 29.05 23.47 -41.81
CA PRO A 294 28.81 22.75 -43.04
C PRO A 294 27.38 22.16 -43.09
N GLY A 295 26.79 22.28 -44.26
CA GLY A 295 25.45 21.81 -44.61
C GLY A 295 25.35 20.30 -44.88
N PRO A 296 24.16 19.83 -45.24
CA PRO A 296 23.75 18.43 -45.16
C PRO A 296 24.17 17.62 -46.38
N VAL A 297 24.44 16.32 -46.17
CA VAL A 297 24.67 15.37 -47.26
C VAL A 297 23.50 14.38 -47.29
N ASP A 298 22.78 14.42 -48.41
CA ASP A 298 21.81 13.41 -48.85
C ASP A 298 22.49 12.05 -49.07
N GLN A 299 21.88 10.97 -48.55
CA GLN A 299 21.90 9.69 -49.29
C GLN A 299 20.63 8.88 -48.99
N ILE A 300 19.90 8.72 -50.07
CA ILE A 300 18.76 7.84 -50.29
C ILE A 300 19.24 6.39 -50.32
N GLN A 301 18.61 5.49 -49.57
CA GLN A 301 18.51 4.08 -49.98
C GLN A 301 17.13 3.52 -49.67
N GLN A 302 16.53 3.06 -50.76
CA GLN A 302 15.24 2.35 -50.86
C GLN A 302 15.35 0.96 -50.27
N THR A 303 14.37 0.53 -49.49
CA THR A 303 14.02 -0.88 -49.32
C THR A 303 12.51 -1.09 -49.24
N SER A 304 12.05 -2.01 -49.98
CA SER A 304 10.83 -2.65 -50.38
C SER A 304 9.63 -2.72 -49.39
N PRO A 305 8.41 -2.87 -49.94
CA PRO A 305 7.16 -2.82 -49.17
C PRO A 305 6.79 -4.14 -48.45
N PRO A 306 5.92 -4.08 -47.42
CA PRO A 306 5.45 -5.27 -46.70
C PRO A 306 4.34 -6.01 -47.46
N PRO A 307 4.11 -7.30 -47.14
CA PRO A 307 3.15 -8.15 -47.83
C PRO A 307 1.70 -7.88 -47.44
N LYS A 308 0.82 -8.18 -48.37
CA LYS A 308 -0.63 -7.95 -48.38
C LYS A 308 -1.39 -8.75 -47.31
N GLU A 309 -2.31 -8.10 -46.68
CA GLU A 309 -3.40 -8.68 -45.89
C GLU A 309 -4.34 -9.51 -46.78
N SER A 310 -4.85 -10.60 -46.18
CA SER A 310 -6.01 -11.37 -46.68
C SER A 310 -7.20 -11.13 -45.73
N PRO A 311 -8.44 -11.08 -46.26
CA PRO A 311 -9.58 -10.50 -45.57
C PRO A 311 -10.42 -11.53 -44.81
N ASN A 312 -11.20 -11.01 -43.86
CA ASN A 312 -12.46 -11.53 -43.39
C ASN A 312 -12.49 -12.35 -42.09
N GLN A 313 -12.81 -11.68 -40.99
CA GLN A 313 -13.77 -12.18 -40.03
C GLN A 313 -14.56 -11.02 -39.44
N SER A 314 -15.87 -11.11 -39.55
CA SER A 314 -16.88 -10.17 -39.08
C SER A 314 -16.83 -9.91 -37.56
N PRO A 315 -17.20 -8.71 -37.08
CA PRO A 315 -17.20 -8.41 -35.65
C PRO A 315 -18.35 -9.14 -34.96
N ALA A 316 -18.01 -9.82 -33.86
CA ALA A 316 -19.02 -10.36 -32.94
C ALA A 316 -19.74 -9.20 -32.24
N THR A 317 -21.06 -9.22 -32.34
CA THR A 317 -22.00 -8.30 -31.68
C THR A 317 -21.67 -8.14 -30.19
N GLU A 318 -21.52 -6.93 -29.73
CA GLU A 318 -21.43 -6.57 -28.32
C GLU A 318 -22.73 -6.99 -27.59
N PRO A 319 -22.66 -7.61 -26.42
CA PRO A 319 -23.86 -7.89 -25.64
C PRO A 319 -24.43 -6.57 -25.11
N ASP A 320 -25.75 -6.43 -25.26
CA ASP A 320 -26.55 -5.29 -24.86
C ASP A 320 -26.40 -5.04 -23.33
N LEU A 321 -25.72 -3.97 -22.97
CA LEU A 321 -25.43 -3.57 -21.60
C LEU A 321 -26.70 -3.25 -20.80
N ASP A 322 -27.75 -2.75 -21.46
CA ASP A 322 -29.01 -2.39 -20.83
C ASP A 322 -29.80 -3.63 -20.37
N ALA A 323 -29.73 -4.73 -21.12
CA ALA A 323 -30.35 -5.99 -20.74
C ALA A 323 -29.66 -6.61 -19.49
N SER A 324 -28.33 -6.52 -19.43
CA SER A 324 -27.57 -7.01 -18.28
C SER A 324 -27.80 -6.18 -17.00
N LEU A 325 -27.98 -4.87 -17.13
CA LEU A 325 -28.28 -3.97 -16.00
C LEU A 325 -29.70 -4.21 -15.44
N ALA A 326 -30.66 -4.50 -16.33
CA ALA A 326 -32.03 -4.81 -15.94
C ALA A 326 -32.12 -6.13 -15.16
N GLU A 327 -31.33 -7.13 -15.56
CA GLU A 327 -31.29 -8.43 -14.89
C GLU A 327 -30.63 -8.35 -13.49
N LEU A 328 -29.60 -7.52 -13.35
CA LEU A 328 -28.95 -7.25 -12.07
C LEU A 328 -29.87 -6.53 -11.08
N LYS A 329 -30.66 -5.55 -11.55
CA LYS A 329 -31.67 -4.85 -10.73
C LYS A 329 -32.75 -5.80 -10.23
N LYS A 330 -33.19 -6.74 -11.07
CA LYS A 330 -34.18 -7.76 -10.70
C LYS A 330 -33.63 -8.76 -9.66
N GLN A 331 -32.35 -9.10 -9.70
CA GLN A 331 -31.70 -9.95 -8.70
C GLN A 331 -31.47 -9.26 -7.35
N MET A 332 -31.38 -7.91 -7.35
CA MET A 332 -31.19 -7.13 -6.13
C MET A 332 -32.51 -6.71 -5.44
N GLY A 333 -33.69 -7.14 -5.95
CA GLY A 333 -34.97 -6.93 -5.25
C GLY A 333 -35.43 -5.47 -5.19
N GLN A 334 -35.00 -4.63 -6.10
CA GLN A 334 -35.50 -3.27 -6.26
C GLN A 334 -36.42 -3.23 -7.48
N GLU A 335 -37.72 -3.30 -7.21
CA GLU A 335 -38.78 -2.83 -8.14
C GLU A 335 -38.92 -1.30 -8.09
#